data_b5384120cc7d4fe61a8e0e5068bf7588
#
_entry.id   b5384120cc7d4fe61a8e0e5068bf7588
#
_cell.length_a   1.000
_cell.length_b   1.000
_cell.length_c   1.000
_cell.angle_alpha   90.00
_cell.angle_beta   90.00
_cell.angle_gamma   90.00
#
_symmetry.space_group_name_H-M   'P 1'
#
loop_
_entity.id
_entity.type
_entity.pdbx_description
1 polymer ?
#
loop_
_entity_poly.entity_id
_entity_poly.type
_entity_poly.pdbx_seq_one_letter_code
_entity_poly.pdbx_strand_id
1 'polypeptide(L)'
;GSQIGITTGMIRFAQKDEELGLVIAHELGHNIMDHVSKLRSNSILGTIVDLAAAYYGVNTQGIFGQVGATMYSQEFEAEADYVGIYYMERAGYSIDNVANFWRNMAVEHPGSINPSHTSTHPATPERFLEINAAIKEIEEKKKLNQKLIPNINKE
;
A
#
# COMPACT_ATOMS: atom_id res chain seq x y z
N GLY A 1 -7.30 -4.11 -10.74
CA GLY A 1 -7.26 -5.33 -11.55
C GLY A 1 -7.91 -6.49 -10.82
N SER A 2 -8.09 -7.61 -11.51
CA SER A 2 -8.72 -8.82 -10.94
C SER A 2 -7.70 -9.92 -10.61
N GLN A 3 -6.42 -9.64 -10.72
CA GLN A 3 -5.34 -10.61 -10.51
C GLN A 3 -4.37 -10.08 -9.45
N ILE A 4 -3.88 -11.00 -8.61
CA ILE A 4 -2.80 -10.78 -7.66
C ILE A 4 -1.63 -11.65 -8.08
N GLY A 5 -0.46 -11.02 -8.22
CA GLY A 5 0.79 -11.72 -8.52
C GLY A 5 1.67 -11.78 -7.27
N ILE A 6 2.10 -12.99 -6.88
CA ILE A 6 3.06 -13.16 -5.79
C ILE A 6 4.32 -13.77 -6.36
N THR A 7 5.46 -13.13 -6.09
CA THR A 7 6.75 -13.64 -6.56
C THR A 7 7.22 -14.83 -5.73
N THR A 8 8.00 -15.72 -6.33
CA THR A 8 8.63 -16.83 -5.60
C THR A 8 9.59 -16.34 -4.52
N GLY A 9 10.19 -15.15 -4.69
CA GLY A 9 11.01 -14.50 -3.66
C GLY A 9 10.18 -14.15 -2.44
N MET A 10 8.98 -13.58 -2.63
CA MET A 10 8.06 -13.24 -1.56
C MET A 10 7.57 -14.48 -0.80
N ILE A 11 7.23 -15.55 -1.52
CA ILE A 11 6.83 -16.83 -0.91
C ILE A 11 7.95 -17.42 -0.05
N ARG A 12 9.21 -17.23 -0.45
CA ARG A 12 10.36 -17.71 0.33
C ARG A 12 10.68 -16.81 1.53
N PHE A 13 10.38 -15.52 1.42
CA PHE A 13 10.63 -14.55 2.47
C PHE A 13 9.58 -14.66 3.58
N ALA A 14 8.31 -14.79 3.24
CA ALA A 14 7.21 -15.01 4.18
C ALA A 14 7.34 -16.40 4.80
N GLN A 15 7.72 -16.46 6.07
CA GLN A 15 7.98 -17.73 6.79
C GLN A 15 6.73 -18.31 7.42
N LYS A 16 5.66 -17.52 7.51
CA LYS A 16 4.38 -17.88 8.15
C LYS A 16 3.22 -17.57 7.21
N ASP A 17 2.13 -18.32 7.38
CA ASP A 17 0.91 -18.11 6.61
C ASP A 17 0.33 -16.71 6.84
N GLU A 18 0.47 -16.15 8.05
CA GLU A 18 0.03 -14.80 8.38
C GLU A 18 0.83 -13.72 7.62
N GLU A 19 2.14 -13.94 7.42
CA GLU A 19 2.99 -13.03 6.67
C GLU A 19 2.64 -13.04 5.19
N LEU A 20 2.39 -14.21 4.62
CA LEU A 20 1.91 -14.34 3.26
C LEU A 20 0.48 -13.79 3.13
N GLY A 21 -0.36 -14.03 4.14
CA GLY A 21 -1.70 -13.47 4.26
C GLY A 21 -1.70 -11.95 4.24
N LEU A 22 -0.74 -11.32 4.95
CA LEU A 22 -0.56 -9.85 4.93
C LEU A 22 -0.28 -9.35 3.52
N VAL A 23 0.63 -9.98 2.79
CA VAL A 23 0.96 -9.58 1.42
C VAL A 23 -0.25 -9.71 0.50
N ILE A 24 -0.97 -10.83 0.58
CA ILE A 24 -2.19 -11.04 -0.22
C ILE A 24 -3.26 -10.02 0.13
N ALA A 25 -3.47 -9.75 1.42
CA ALA A 25 -4.46 -8.80 1.90
C ALA A 25 -4.12 -7.36 1.49
N HIS A 26 -2.83 -7.00 1.48
CA HIS A 26 -2.34 -5.73 0.97
C HIS A 26 -2.67 -5.56 -0.53
N GLU A 27 -2.36 -6.55 -1.35
CA GLU A 27 -2.69 -6.52 -2.79
C GLU A 27 -4.21 -6.45 -3.02
N LEU A 28 -5.00 -7.15 -2.21
CA LEU A 28 -6.46 -7.03 -2.22
C LEU A 28 -6.89 -5.62 -1.85
N GLY A 29 -6.25 -4.99 -0.87
CA GLY A 29 -6.47 -3.60 -0.49
C GLY A 29 -6.33 -2.66 -1.69
N HIS A 30 -5.24 -2.77 -2.45
CA HIS A 30 -5.05 -2.00 -3.68
C HIS A 30 -6.17 -2.20 -4.70
N ASN A 31 -6.64 -3.43 -4.87
CA ASN A 31 -7.74 -3.73 -5.80
C ASN A 31 -9.08 -3.16 -5.32
N ILE A 32 -9.39 -3.29 -4.02
CA ILE A 32 -10.65 -2.82 -3.42
C ILE A 32 -10.75 -1.30 -3.46
N MET A 33 -9.62 -0.61 -3.23
CA MET A 33 -9.52 0.84 -3.23
C MET A 33 -9.31 1.43 -4.64
N ASP A 34 -9.24 0.56 -5.65
CA ASP A 34 -9.05 0.92 -7.08
C ASP A 34 -7.83 1.82 -7.32
N HIS A 35 -6.73 1.56 -6.60
CA HIS A 35 -5.51 2.35 -6.66
C HIS A 35 -4.90 2.41 -8.06
N VAL A 36 -5.01 1.34 -8.85
CA VAL A 36 -4.48 1.30 -10.22
C VAL A 36 -5.17 2.34 -11.11
N SER A 37 -6.50 2.48 -11.01
CA SER A 37 -7.24 3.50 -11.78
C SER A 37 -6.93 4.91 -11.29
N LYS A 38 -6.82 5.09 -9.97
CA LYS A 38 -6.42 6.37 -9.36
C LYS A 38 -5.02 6.81 -9.83
N LEU A 39 -4.03 5.92 -9.80
CA LEU A 39 -2.68 6.18 -10.31
C LEU A 39 -2.68 6.55 -11.78
N ARG A 40 -3.45 5.85 -12.62
CA ARG A 40 -3.60 6.20 -14.03
C ARG A 40 -4.16 7.61 -14.22
N SER A 41 -5.21 7.94 -13.50
CA SER A 41 -5.84 9.26 -13.61
C SER A 41 -4.86 10.38 -13.20
N ASN A 42 -4.12 10.20 -12.12
CA ASN A 42 -3.15 11.16 -11.63
C ASN A 42 -1.97 11.31 -12.60
N SER A 43 -1.46 10.22 -13.15
CA SER A 43 -0.40 10.25 -14.16
C SER A 43 -0.85 10.96 -15.44
N ILE A 44 -2.09 10.76 -15.89
CA ILE A 44 -2.67 11.45 -17.04
C ILE A 44 -2.78 12.95 -16.79
N LEU A 45 -3.28 13.35 -15.63
CA LEU A 45 -3.37 14.77 -15.25
C LEU A 45 -1.99 15.44 -15.22
N GLY A 46 -1.00 14.79 -14.61
CA GLY A 46 0.39 15.28 -14.62
C GLY A 46 0.95 15.40 -16.05
N THR A 47 0.68 14.44 -16.91
CA THR A 47 1.10 14.49 -18.33
C THR A 47 0.45 15.65 -19.08
N ILE A 48 -0.81 15.97 -18.80
CA ILE A 48 -1.49 17.14 -19.37
C ILE A 48 -0.79 18.42 -18.96
N VAL A 49 -0.37 18.53 -17.69
CA VAL A 49 0.40 19.67 -17.18
C VAL A 49 1.75 19.77 -17.89
N ASP A 50 2.47 18.66 -18.07
CA ASP A 50 3.74 18.61 -18.81
C ASP A 50 3.57 19.09 -20.26
N LEU A 51 2.52 18.66 -20.95
CA LEU A 51 2.20 19.08 -22.31
C LEU A 51 1.84 20.57 -22.39
N ALA A 52 1.07 21.08 -21.43
CA ALA A 52 0.74 22.50 -21.36
C ALA A 52 2.00 23.36 -21.11
N ALA A 53 2.88 22.93 -20.20
CA ALA A 53 4.16 23.60 -19.97
C ALA A 53 5.03 23.62 -21.23
N ALA A 54 5.11 22.49 -21.94
CA ALA A 54 5.86 22.39 -23.21
C ALA A 54 5.30 23.34 -24.28
N TYR A 55 3.98 23.51 -24.35
CA TYR A 55 3.36 24.48 -25.26
C TYR A 55 3.82 25.92 -25.01
N TYR A 56 4.07 26.27 -23.74
CA TYR A 56 4.64 27.57 -23.35
C TYR A 56 6.20 27.60 -23.36
N GLY A 57 6.84 26.58 -23.92
CA GLY A 57 8.30 26.51 -24.06
C GLY A 57 9.04 26.06 -22.80
N VAL A 58 8.33 25.55 -21.78
CA VAL A 58 8.92 25.02 -20.56
C VAL A 58 9.09 23.51 -20.68
N ASN A 59 10.35 23.05 -20.67
CA ASN A 59 10.64 21.62 -20.69
C ASN A 59 10.66 21.04 -19.27
N THR A 60 9.58 20.38 -18.87
CA THR A 60 9.42 19.74 -17.55
C THR A 60 10.01 18.34 -17.50
N GLN A 61 10.47 17.78 -18.63
CA GLN A 61 10.99 16.42 -18.74
C GLN A 61 10.02 15.32 -18.21
N GLY A 62 8.72 15.59 -18.22
CA GLY A 62 7.71 14.66 -17.72
C GLY A 62 7.62 14.58 -16.18
N ILE A 63 8.16 15.57 -15.47
CA ILE A 63 8.22 15.57 -14.00
C ILE A 63 6.81 15.50 -13.39
N PHE A 64 5.84 16.23 -13.92
CA PHE A 64 4.48 16.24 -13.36
C PHE A 64 3.75 14.91 -13.55
N GLY A 65 3.97 14.23 -14.68
CA GLY A 65 3.49 12.87 -14.90
C GLY A 65 4.10 11.86 -13.91
N GLN A 66 5.41 11.98 -13.66
CA GLN A 66 6.12 11.14 -12.68
C GLN A 66 5.70 11.47 -11.24
N VAL A 67 5.64 12.74 -10.86
CA VAL A 67 5.21 13.17 -9.51
C VAL A 67 3.78 12.72 -9.24
N GLY A 68 2.87 12.84 -10.22
CA GLY A 68 1.51 12.33 -10.09
C GLY A 68 1.44 10.82 -9.83
N ALA A 69 2.38 10.04 -10.40
CA ALA A 69 2.46 8.60 -10.16
C ALA A 69 3.10 8.23 -8.81
N THR A 70 3.97 9.09 -8.25
CA THR A 70 4.74 8.77 -7.02
C THR A 70 4.18 9.44 -5.77
N MET A 71 3.56 10.61 -5.89
CA MET A 71 3.11 11.41 -4.76
C MET A 71 1.98 10.75 -3.96
N TYR A 72 1.17 9.90 -4.60
CA TYR A 72 0.09 9.15 -3.95
C TYR A 72 0.47 7.73 -3.55
N SER A 73 1.67 7.26 -3.90
CA SER A 73 2.06 5.87 -3.64
C SER A 73 2.12 5.54 -2.15
N GLN A 74 2.57 6.46 -1.30
CA GLN A 74 2.65 6.24 0.15
C GLN A 74 1.27 6.20 0.81
N GLU A 75 0.37 7.11 0.43
CA GLU A 75 -1.02 7.11 0.92
C GLU A 75 -1.76 5.85 0.46
N PHE A 76 -1.55 5.41 -0.78
CA PHE A 76 -2.14 4.18 -1.29
C PHE A 76 -1.59 2.93 -0.60
N GLU A 77 -0.31 2.90 -0.25
CA GLU A 77 0.29 1.83 0.54
C GLU A 77 -0.33 1.75 1.94
N ALA A 78 -0.47 2.91 2.61
CA ALA A 78 -1.11 3.00 3.91
C ALA A 78 -2.58 2.57 3.88
N GLU A 79 -3.33 3.01 2.87
CA GLU A 79 -4.72 2.64 2.69
C GLU A 79 -4.88 1.15 2.38
N ALA A 80 -3.99 0.57 1.56
CA ALA A 80 -3.98 -0.85 1.25
C ALA A 80 -3.64 -1.70 2.48
N ASP A 81 -2.66 -1.30 3.28
CA ASP A 81 -2.33 -1.95 4.55
C ASP A 81 -3.49 -1.89 5.54
N TYR A 82 -4.09 -0.71 5.72
CA TYR A 82 -5.21 -0.51 6.63
C TYR A 82 -6.40 -1.41 6.27
N VAL A 83 -6.82 -1.40 5.01
CA VAL A 83 -7.89 -2.26 4.52
C VAL A 83 -7.51 -3.73 4.62
N GLY A 84 -6.27 -4.07 4.24
CA GLY A 84 -5.75 -5.43 4.26
C GLY A 84 -5.82 -6.08 5.64
N ILE A 85 -5.41 -5.37 6.70
CA ILE A 85 -5.46 -5.88 8.09
C ILE A 85 -6.91 -6.23 8.51
N TYR A 86 -7.90 -5.42 8.14
CA TYR A 86 -9.29 -5.74 8.39
C TYR A 86 -9.76 -7.01 7.68
N TYR A 87 -9.29 -7.23 6.45
CA TYR A 87 -9.60 -8.45 5.70
C TYR A 87 -8.93 -9.69 6.29
N MET A 88 -7.69 -9.58 6.75
CA MET A 88 -7.00 -10.67 7.45
C MET A 88 -7.77 -11.11 8.69
N GLU A 89 -8.11 -10.18 9.57
CA GLU A 89 -8.88 -10.47 10.79
C GLU A 89 -10.23 -11.11 10.48
N ARG A 90 -10.95 -10.59 9.48
CA ARG A 90 -12.23 -11.15 9.07
C ARG A 90 -12.11 -12.54 8.41
N ALA A 91 -10.97 -12.84 7.82
CA ALA A 91 -10.66 -14.15 7.25
C ALA A 91 -10.19 -15.16 8.31
N GLY A 92 -10.01 -14.72 9.58
CA GLY A 92 -9.58 -15.57 10.70
C GLY A 92 -8.07 -15.76 10.81
N TYR A 93 -7.28 -14.98 10.09
CA TYR A 93 -5.83 -14.95 10.28
C TYR A 93 -5.46 -14.12 11.50
N SER A 94 -4.42 -14.54 12.25
CA SER A 94 -3.87 -13.71 13.31
C SER A 94 -3.23 -12.46 12.73
N ILE A 95 -3.56 -11.31 13.31
CA ILE A 95 -2.93 -10.02 12.97
C ILE A 95 -1.87 -9.63 14.01
N ASP A 96 -1.63 -10.48 15.01
CA ASP A 96 -0.65 -10.23 16.07
C ASP A 96 0.77 -10.19 15.48
N ASN A 97 1.47 -9.08 15.75
CA ASN A 97 2.86 -8.87 15.32
C ASN A 97 3.11 -8.94 13.81
N VAL A 98 2.06 -9.01 12.98
CA VAL A 98 2.20 -9.13 11.52
C VAL A 98 2.91 -7.91 10.90
N ALA A 99 2.85 -6.75 11.53
CA ALA A 99 3.60 -5.55 11.13
C ALA A 99 5.12 -5.77 11.10
N ASN A 100 5.65 -6.72 11.90
CA ASN A 100 7.07 -7.05 11.90
C ASN A 100 7.56 -7.57 10.54
N PHE A 101 6.68 -8.09 9.70
CA PHE A 101 7.01 -8.49 8.33
C PHE A 101 7.67 -7.35 7.55
N TRP A 102 7.07 -6.15 7.54
CA TRP A 102 7.63 -4.99 6.85
C TRP A 102 8.93 -4.51 7.48
N ARG A 103 9.05 -4.60 8.81
CA ARG A 103 10.29 -4.30 9.51
C ARG A 103 11.41 -5.27 9.11
N ASN A 104 11.12 -6.56 9.04
CA ASN A 104 12.09 -7.57 8.60
C ASN A 104 12.48 -7.34 7.13
N MET A 105 11.51 -7.01 6.27
CA MET A 105 11.75 -6.64 4.88
C MET A 105 12.73 -5.46 4.77
N ALA A 106 12.51 -4.40 5.57
CA ALA A 106 13.38 -3.23 5.57
C ALA A 106 14.81 -3.56 6.06
N VAL A 107 14.96 -4.48 7.01
CA VAL A 107 16.27 -4.90 7.53
C VAL A 107 17.02 -5.78 6.53
N GLU A 108 16.34 -6.76 5.93
CA GLU A 108 16.98 -7.69 4.99
C GLU A 108 17.18 -7.08 3.59
N HIS A 109 16.32 -6.13 3.24
CA HIS A 109 16.34 -5.44 1.95
C HIS A 109 16.32 -3.91 2.14
N PRO A 110 17.41 -3.28 2.60
CA PRO A 110 17.44 -1.83 2.88
C PRO A 110 17.07 -0.95 1.69
N GLY A 111 17.27 -1.44 0.47
CA GLY A 111 16.82 -0.77 -0.75
C GLY A 111 15.30 -0.66 -0.88
N SER A 112 14.53 -1.45 -0.12
CA SER A 112 13.07 -1.40 -0.12
C SER A 112 12.51 -0.22 0.69
N ILE A 113 13.31 0.43 1.53
CA ILE A 113 12.88 1.56 2.38
C ILE A 113 12.63 2.82 1.54
N ASN A 114 13.44 3.03 0.51
CA ASN A 114 13.32 4.20 -0.34
C ASN A 114 12.27 3.98 -1.43
N PRO A 115 11.35 4.93 -1.65
CA PRO A 115 10.49 4.94 -2.81
C PRO A 115 11.30 5.27 -4.07
N SER A 116 12.23 4.37 -4.41
CA SER A 116 12.97 4.46 -5.67
C SER A 116 12.20 3.71 -6.75
N HIS A 117 12.51 4.01 -8.02
CA HIS A 117 11.92 3.35 -9.19
C HIS A 117 12.04 1.81 -9.20
N THR A 118 12.70 1.23 -8.21
CA THR A 118 12.94 -0.22 -8.09
C THR A 118 12.00 -0.92 -7.12
N SER A 119 11.32 -0.19 -6.23
CA SER A 119 10.33 -0.77 -5.29
C SER A 119 8.94 -0.22 -5.59
N THR A 120 8.02 -1.09 -5.98
CA THR A 120 6.60 -0.74 -6.16
C THR A 120 5.87 -0.58 -4.83
N HIS A 121 6.36 -1.23 -3.76
CA HIS A 121 5.79 -1.25 -2.42
C HIS A 121 6.88 -1.02 -1.37
N PRO A 122 7.26 0.24 -1.09
CA PRO A 122 8.34 0.54 -0.12
C PRO A 122 7.99 0.05 1.29
N ALA A 123 8.95 -0.58 1.96
CA ALA A 123 8.82 -1.02 3.36
C ALA A 123 9.24 0.11 4.31
N THR A 124 8.43 1.16 4.41
CA THR A 124 8.75 2.33 5.23
C THR A 124 8.44 2.12 6.71
N PRO A 125 9.12 2.84 7.62
CA PRO A 125 8.79 2.82 9.05
C PRO A 125 7.35 3.24 9.35
N GLU A 126 6.80 4.15 8.56
CA GLU A 126 5.43 4.64 8.67
C GLU A 126 4.43 3.50 8.51
N ARG A 127 4.60 2.62 7.53
CA ARG A 127 3.74 1.44 7.31
C ARG A 127 3.68 0.55 8.54
N PHE A 128 4.81 0.32 9.20
CA PHE A 128 4.84 -0.44 10.46
C PHE A 128 3.98 0.21 11.56
N LEU A 129 4.06 1.53 11.70
CA LEU A 129 3.29 2.27 12.71
C LEU A 129 1.80 2.27 12.39
N GLU A 130 1.42 2.45 11.14
CA GLU A 130 0.04 2.49 10.67
C GLU A 130 -0.65 1.14 10.80
N ILE A 131 0.04 0.04 10.46
CA ILE A 131 -0.49 -1.31 10.68
C ILE A 131 -0.72 -1.57 12.18
N ASN A 132 0.21 -1.19 13.06
CA ASN A 132 0.01 -1.35 14.49
C ASN A 132 -1.14 -0.48 15.02
N ALA A 133 -1.38 0.69 14.45
CA ALA A 133 -2.54 1.52 14.78
C ALA A 133 -3.84 0.85 14.34
N ALA A 134 -3.88 0.28 13.13
CA ALA A 134 -5.03 -0.47 12.62
C ALA A 134 -5.34 -1.71 13.48
N ILE A 135 -4.31 -2.45 13.91
CA ILE A 135 -4.47 -3.60 14.82
C ILE A 135 -5.13 -3.16 16.13
N LYS A 136 -4.64 -2.09 16.75
CA LYS A 136 -5.23 -1.54 17.98
C LYS A 136 -6.69 -1.13 17.79
N GLU A 137 -7.01 -0.48 16.69
CA GLU A 137 -8.38 -0.10 16.35
C GLU A 137 -9.29 -1.33 16.21
N ILE A 138 -8.82 -2.39 15.55
CA ILE A 138 -9.56 -3.65 15.43
C ILE A 138 -9.79 -4.29 16.80
N GLU A 139 -8.77 -4.33 17.66
CA GLU A 139 -8.89 -4.87 19.01
C GLU A 139 -9.92 -4.08 19.84
N GLU A 140 -9.93 -2.76 19.73
CA GLU A 140 -10.93 -1.91 20.41
C GLU A 140 -12.34 -2.19 19.86
N LYS A 141 -12.52 -2.29 18.55
CA LYS A 141 -13.81 -2.66 17.94
C LYS A 141 -14.28 -4.03 18.43
N LYS A 142 -13.37 -5.01 18.56
CA LYS A 142 -13.68 -6.35 19.11
C LYS A 142 -14.16 -6.25 20.56
N LYS A 143 -13.47 -5.50 21.42
CA LYS A 143 -13.86 -5.28 22.82
C LYS A 143 -15.24 -4.62 22.96
N LEU A 144 -15.56 -3.72 22.03
CA LEU A 144 -16.84 -3.01 21.99
C LEU A 144 -17.93 -3.76 21.22
N ASN A 145 -17.66 -4.97 20.75
CA ASN A 145 -18.55 -5.78 19.91
C ASN A 145 -19.07 -5.02 18.67
N GLN A 146 -18.21 -4.19 18.10
CA GLN A 146 -18.48 -3.42 16.89
C GLN A 146 -18.16 -4.24 15.63
N LYS A 147 -18.76 -3.86 14.50
CA LYS A 147 -18.45 -4.48 13.22
C LYS A 147 -17.01 -4.16 12.80
N LEU A 148 -16.29 -5.17 12.35
CA LEU A 148 -14.93 -5.03 11.82
C LEU A 148 -14.98 -4.51 10.37
N ILE A 149 -15.28 -3.23 10.24
CA ILE A 149 -15.33 -2.50 8.97
C ILE A 149 -14.31 -1.36 9.08
N PRO A 150 -13.41 -1.20 8.08
CA PRO A 150 -12.48 -0.08 8.08
C PRO A 150 -13.22 1.27 8.01
N ASN A 151 -12.71 2.27 8.73
CA ASN A 151 -13.24 3.63 8.71
C ASN A 151 -12.68 4.37 7.48
N ILE A 152 -13.20 4.05 6.30
CA ILE A 152 -12.81 4.69 5.06
C ILE A 152 -13.85 5.76 4.75
N ASN A 153 -13.43 7.02 4.67
CA ASN A 153 -14.25 8.08 4.11
C ASN A 153 -14.40 7.79 2.62
N LYS A 154 -15.57 7.35 2.19
CA LYS A 154 -15.93 7.36 0.77
C LYS A 154 -16.18 8.82 0.41
N GLU A 155 -15.19 9.49 -0.17
CA GLU A 155 -15.41 10.70 -0.93
C GLU A 155 -16.20 10.41 -2.21
#